data_c62ce0368c2b224ac870739fdbe2a52a
#
_entry.id   c62ce0368c2b224ac870739fdbe2a52a
#
_cell.length_a   1.000
_cell.length_b   1.000
_cell.length_c   1.000
_cell.angle_alpha   90.00
_cell.angle_beta   90.00
_cell.angle_gamma   90.00
#
_symmetry.space_group_name_H-M   'P 1'
#
loop_
_entity.id
_entity.type
_entity.pdbx_description
1 polymer ?
#
loop_
_entity_poly.entity_id
_entity_poly.type
_entity_poly.pdbx_seq_one_letter_code
_entity_poly.pdbx_strand_id
1 'polypeptide(L)'
;MARRRVVITGLGIVSPVGNTVEQAWQNILAGRSGIDRITRFDVSSFPVQIAGEVRDFDVTQYLPAKDARRMDTFIHYGMAAGIQAIKDAGLEAHPANADRIGISIGSGIGGVPLIESTRDDFIASGVRKISPFFIPGSIINMIAGNLSILYGYKGPNLAIVSACSSGTHSIGDSGRLIEYGDADIMIAGGSESCVCPSGLGGFCAARALSTRNDDPKTASRPWDKDRDGFVLAEGAAVMVLEEYEHAKARGARIYAELAGFGMSADANHITAPCEDGEGAARCMSNALRNSQLNPQDVQYINAHGTSTPLGDKAETVAVKRAFGDHAKKLVVNSTKSMTGHLLGAAGGIEAVFSALAVYHQASPPTINIFNQDEACDLDYCANEARQMKIDVAMSNSFGFGGTNATVVIKRI
;
A
#
# COMPACT_ATOMS: atom_id res chain seq x y z
N MET A 1 2.29 17.40 -26.99
CA MET A 1 0.88 17.20 -26.62
C MET A 1 0.70 17.62 -25.18
N ALA A 2 -0.45 18.19 -24.79
CA ALA A 2 -0.74 18.45 -23.37
C ALA A 2 -0.80 17.10 -22.64
N ARG A 3 -0.27 17.06 -21.41
CA ARG A 3 -0.31 15.88 -20.54
C ARG A 3 -1.76 15.51 -20.24
N ARG A 4 -2.14 14.25 -20.44
CA ARG A 4 -3.47 13.76 -20.09
C ARG A 4 -3.61 13.74 -18.56
N ARG A 5 -4.75 14.17 -18.05
CA ARG A 5 -5.06 14.12 -16.61
C ARG A 5 -5.52 12.71 -16.23
N VAL A 6 -5.14 12.27 -15.03
CA VAL A 6 -5.48 10.94 -14.52
C VAL A 6 -6.32 11.09 -13.26
N VAL A 7 -7.45 10.42 -13.21
CA VAL A 7 -8.37 10.46 -12.06
C VAL A 7 -8.62 9.08 -11.47
N ILE A 8 -9.04 9.05 -10.21
CA ILE A 8 -9.33 7.83 -9.46
C ILE A 8 -10.84 7.63 -9.48
N THR A 9 -11.31 6.55 -10.10
CA THR A 9 -12.74 6.27 -10.31
C THR A 9 -13.25 5.06 -9.54
N GLY A 10 -12.36 4.21 -9.01
CA GLY A 10 -12.76 3.06 -8.21
C GLY A 10 -11.71 2.65 -7.19
N LEU A 11 -12.15 2.09 -6.08
CA LEU A 11 -11.32 1.69 -4.94
C LEU A 11 -11.69 0.28 -4.46
N GLY A 12 -10.70 -0.48 -3.99
CA GLY A 12 -10.90 -1.78 -3.36
C GLY A 12 -9.85 -2.05 -2.29
N ILE A 13 -10.24 -2.68 -1.19
CA ILE A 13 -9.39 -2.98 -0.03
C ILE A 13 -9.73 -4.36 0.54
N VAL A 14 -8.67 -5.08 0.94
CA VAL A 14 -8.68 -6.22 1.86
C VAL A 14 -7.56 -5.99 2.86
N SER A 15 -7.85 -5.85 4.15
CA SER A 15 -6.85 -5.44 5.14
C SER A 15 -7.19 -5.86 6.56
N PRO A 16 -6.24 -5.74 7.51
CA PRO A 16 -6.50 -6.00 8.93
C PRO A 16 -7.57 -5.11 9.55
N VAL A 17 -7.84 -3.95 8.94
CA VAL A 17 -8.85 -2.99 9.45
C VAL A 17 -10.18 -3.08 8.71
N GLY A 18 -10.32 -3.99 7.76
CA GLY A 18 -11.58 -4.26 7.05
C GLY A 18 -11.36 -4.80 5.64
N ASN A 19 -12.35 -5.55 5.15
CA ASN A 19 -12.33 -6.23 3.86
C ASN A 19 -13.14 -5.50 2.78
N THR A 20 -13.61 -4.29 3.07
CA THR A 20 -14.22 -3.35 2.12
C THR A 20 -13.70 -1.94 2.38
N VAL A 21 -13.77 -1.09 1.36
CA VAL A 21 -13.33 0.32 1.44
C VAL A 21 -14.07 1.05 2.55
N GLU A 22 -15.40 0.89 2.64
CA GLU A 22 -16.22 1.55 3.65
C GLU A 22 -15.85 1.11 5.06
N GLN A 23 -15.74 -0.19 5.31
CA GLN A 23 -15.36 -0.74 6.61
C GLN A 23 -13.98 -0.26 7.04
N ALA A 24 -13.00 -0.36 6.13
CA ALA A 24 -11.63 0.06 6.39
C ALA A 24 -11.55 1.56 6.72
N TRP A 25 -12.25 2.40 5.95
CA TRP A 25 -12.28 3.84 6.18
C TRP A 25 -12.90 4.22 7.53
N GLN A 26 -14.05 3.63 7.86
CA GLN A 26 -14.70 3.85 9.16
C GLN A 26 -13.80 3.44 10.32
N ASN A 27 -13.13 2.29 10.22
CA ASN A 27 -12.25 1.80 11.27
C ASN A 27 -10.98 2.66 11.41
N ILE A 28 -10.41 3.13 10.31
CA ILE A 28 -9.24 4.05 10.31
C ILE A 28 -9.60 5.38 10.96
N LEU A 29 -10.73 5.99 10.61
CA LEU A 29 -11.18 7.24 11.24
C LEU A 29 -11.49 7.07 12.75
N ALA A 30 -11.97 5.90 13.13
CA ALA A 30 -12.23 5.58 14.54
C ALA A 30 -10.97 5.20 15.35
N GLY A 31 -9.78 5.21 14.73
CA GLY A 31 -8.53 4.83 15.40
C GLY A 31 -8.46 3.34 15.80
N ARG A 32 -9.16 2.46 15.09
CA ARG A 32 -9.22 1.03 15.42
C ARG A 32 -8.00 0.30 14.86
N SER A 33 -7.22 -0.31 15.75
CA SER A 33 -6.10 -1.17 15.38
C SER A 33 -6.58 -2.53 14.86
N GLY A 34 -6.04 -2.96 13.70
CA GLY A 34 -6.19 -4.31 13.17
C GLY A 34 -5.08 -5.27 13.61
N ILE A 35 -4.15 -4.81 14.46
CA ILE A 35 -3.02 -5.59 14.95
C ILE A 35 -3.46 -6.43 16.16
N ASP A 36 -3.07 -7.71 16.14
CA ASP A 36 -3.38 -8.62 17.22
C ASP A 36 -2.38 -9.80 17.22
N ARG A 37 -2.58 -10.77 18.12
CA ARG A 37 -1.80 -11.99 18.14
C ARG A 37 -2.00 -12.80 16.86
N ILE A 38 -0.91 -13.36 16.32
CA ILE A 38 -0.95 -14.24 15.14
C ILE A 38 -1.71 -15.52 15.47
N THR A 39 -2.63 -15.93 14.58
CA THR A 39 -3.50 -17.08 14.78
C THR A 39 -3.31 -18.20 13.75
N ARG A 40 -2.61 -17.96 12.65
CA ARG A 40 -2.51 -18.89 11.51
C ARG A 40 -1.50 -20.01 11.72
N PHE A 41 -0.51 -19.81 12.57
CA PHE A 41 0.52 -20.81 12.87
C PHE A 41 1.05 -20.64 14.30
N ASP A 42 1.73 -21.65 14.81
CA ASP A 42 2.33 -21.59 16.16
C ASP A 42 3.51 -20.61 16.19
N VAL A 43 3.36 -19.56 16.96
CA VAL A 43 4.36 -18.50 17.15
C VAL A 43 5.10 -18.59 18.49
N SER A 44 4.89 -19.65 19.27
CA SER A 44 5.44 -19.78 20.62
C SER A 44 6.97 -19.72 20.69
N SER A 45 7.64 -20.16 19.61
CA SER A 45 9.10 -20.11 19.47
C SER A 45 9.64 -18.81 18.86
N PHE A 46 8.77 -17.91 18.41
CA PHE A 46 9.18 -16.65 17.79
C PHE A 46 9.30 -15.53 18.82
N PRO A 47 10.29 -14.64 18.68
CA PRO A 47 10.40 -13.45 19.54
C PRO A 47 9.27 -12.44 19.32
N VAL A 48 8.64 -12.49 18.13
CA VAL A 48 7.47 -11.66 17.76
C VAL A 48 6.29 -12.57 17.51
N GLN A 49 5.15 -12.24 18.10
CA GLN A 49 3.94 -13.08 18.10
C GLN A 49 2.70 -12.30 17.62
N ILE A 50 2.90 -11.12 17.06
CA ILE A 50 1.86 -10.18 16.66
C ILE A 50 1.98 -9.82 15.19
N ALA A 51 0.84 -9.57 14.54
CA ALA A 51 0.77 -9.08 13.16
C ALA A 51 -0.59 -8.43 12.89
N GLY A 52 -0.67 -7.71 11.76
CA GLY A 52 -1.94 -7.33 11.14
C GLY A 52 -2.40 -8.43 10.18
N GLU A 53 -3.16 -9.40 10.67
CA GLU A 53 -3.77 -10.45 9.85
C GLU A 53 -5.07 -9.96 9.21
N VAL A 54 -5.32 -10.35 7.95
CA VAL A 54 -6.66 -10.21 7.34
C VAL A 54 -7.58 -11.26 7.98
N ARG A 55 -8.68 -10.80 8.58
CA ARG A 55 -9.65 -11.64 9.29
C ARG A 55 -10.99 -11.62 8.57
N ASP A 56 -11.79 -12.66 8.79
CA ASP A 56 -13.15 -12.79 8.26
C ASP A 56 -13.23 -12.60 6.72
N PHE A 57 -12.17 -13.02 6.02
CA PHE A 57 -12.08 -12.94 4.56
C PHE A 57 -12.47 -14.28 3.93
N ASP A 58 -13.48 -14.25 3.07
CA ASP A 58 -13.91 -15.39 2.28
C ASP A 58 -13.65 -15.14 0.80
N VAL A 59 -12.64 -15.78 0.26
CA VAL A 59 -12.25 -15.68 -1.15
C VAL A 59 -13.34 -16.19 -2.10
N THR A 60 -14.25 -17.05 -1.64
CA THR A 60 -15.32 -17.61 -2.48
C THR A 60 -16.38 -16.59 -2.88
N GLN A 61 -16.42 -15.45 -2.22
CA GLN A 61 -17.23 -14.30 -2.63
C GLN A 61 -16.72 -13.64 -3.92
N TYR A 62 -15.47 -13.89 -4.29
CA TYR A 62 -14.79 -13.27 -5.44
C TYR A 62 -14.40 -14.30 -6.50
N LEU A 63 -13.99 -15.49 -6.10
CA LEU A 63 -13.44 -16.53 -6.97
C LEU A 63 -14.07 -17.89 -6.70
N PRO A 64 -14.27 -18.74 -7.73
CA PRO A 64 -14.64 -20.12 -7.52
C PRO A 64 -13.62 -20.84 -6.62
N ALA A 65 -14.06 -21.62 -5.64
CA ALA A 65 -13.20 -22.34 -4.70
C ALA A 65 -12.17 -23.25 -5.39
N LYS A 66 -12.46 -23.77 -6.58
CA LYS A 66 -11.54 -24.58 -7.39
C LYS A 66 -10.34 -23.75 -7.88
N ASP A 67 -10.56 -22.49 -8.26
CA ASP A 67 -9.51 -21.62 -8.78
C ASP A 67 -8.70 -21.03 -7.62
N ALA A 68 -9.36 -20.61 -6.54
CA ALA A 68 -8.70 -20.14 -5.33
C ALA A 68 -7.65 -21.14 -4.78
N ARG A 69 -7.96 -22.44 -4.77
CA ARG A 69 -7.03 -23.50 -4.32
C ARG A 69 -5.72 -23.61 -5.13
N ARG A 70 -5.61 -22.94 -6.26
CA ARG A 70 -4.44 -22.94 -7.15
C ARG A 70 -3.58 -21.70 -7.00
N MET A 71 -3.95 -20.80 -6.11
CA MET A 71 -3.34 -19.48 -5.94
C MET A 71 -2.89 -19.30 -4.50
N ASP A 72 -1.77 -18.63 -4.31
CA ASP A 72 -1.35 -18.16 -2.98
C ASP A 72 -2.28 -17.05 -2.46
N THR A 73 -2.28 -16.86 -1.17
CA THR A 73 -3.17 -15.91 -0.48
C THR A 73 -2.97 -14.46 -0.94
N PHE A 74 -1.74 -14.04 -1.30
CA PHE A 74 -1.55 -12.68 -1.84
C PHE A 74 -2.32 -12.46 -3.15
N ILE A 75 -2.48 -13.52 -3.98
CA ILE A 75 -3.31 -13.44 -5.19
C ILE A 75 -4.78 -13.32 -4.80
N HIS A 76 -5.25 -14.05 -3.77
CA HIS A 76 -6.63 -13.93 -3.30
C HIS A 76 -6.97 -12.49 -2.90
N TYR A 77 -6.11 -11.85 -2.10
CA TYR A 77 -6.32 -10.48 -1.65
C TYR A 77 -6.29 -9.49 -2.82
N GLY A 78 -5.28 -9.62 -3.71
CA GLY A 78 -5.14 -8.76 -4.88
C GLY A 78 -6.32 -8.89 -5.86
N MET A 79 -6.80 -10.11 -6.10
CA MET A 79 -8.00 -10.37 -6.91
C MET A 79 -9.25 -9.74 -6.27
N ALA A 80 -9.47 -9.94 -4.98
CA ALA A 80 -10.63 -9.39 -4.28
C ALA A 80 -10.64 -7.86 -4.30
N ALA A 81 -9.51 -7.23 -3.96
CA ALA A 81 -9.38 -5.78 -4.01
C ALA A 81 -9.55 -5.23 -5.44
N GLY A 82 -8.97 -5.92 -6.45
CA GLY A 82 -9.13 -5.56 -7.85
C GLY A 82 -10.58 -5.65 -8.33
N ILE A 83 -11.28 -6.74 -7.99
CA ILE A 83 -12.71 -6.92 -8.31
C ILE A 83 -13.57 -5.84 -7.64
N GLN A 84 -13.29 -5.50 -6.37
CA GLN A 84 -13.97 -4.40 -5.68
C GLN A 84 -13.76 -3.07 -6.42
N ALA A 85 -12.51 -2.73 -6.77
CA ALA A 85 -12.18 -1.49 -7.46
C ALA A 85 -12.84 -1.38 -8.84
N ILE A 86 -12.82 -2.46 -9.63
CA ILE A 86 -13.46 -2.54 -10.95
C ILE A 86 -14.98 -2.34 -10.82
N LYS A 87 -15.60 -3.00 -9.85
CA LYS A 87 -17.05 -2.87 -9.58
C LYS A 87 -17.39 -1.45 -9.09
N ASP A 88 -16.59 -0.87 -8.22
CA ASP A 88 -16.77 0.48 -7.69
C ASP A 88 -16.65 1.55 -8.80
N ALA A 89 -15.75 1.34 -9.76
CA ALA A 89 -15.62 2.17 -10.95
C ALA A 89 -16.76 1.98 -11.98
N GLY A 90 -17.60 0.97 -11.82
CA GLY A 90 -18.64 0.64 -12.81
C GLY A 90 -18.10 0.16 -14.15
N LEU A 91 -16.93 -0.53 -14.16
CA LEU A 91 -16.35 -1.08 -15.38
C LEU A 91 -16.93 -2.45 -15.68
N GLU A 92 -17.14 -2.71 -16.97
CA GLU A 92 -17.70 -3.97 -17.47
C GLU A 92 -16.59 -4.99 -17.81
N ALA A 93 -16.97 -6.27 -17.82
CA ALA A 93 -16.15 -7.34 -18.37
C ALA A 93 -16.27 -7.36 -19.90
N HIS A 94 -15.15 -7.70 -20.56
CA HIS A 94 -15.06 -7.83 -22.03
C HIS A 94 -15.58 -6.61 -22.82
N PRO A 95 -15.17 -5.36 -22.46
CA PRO A 95 -15.64 -4.17 -23.14
C PRO A 95 -15.05 -4.04 -24.54
N ALA A 96 -15.66 -3.20 -25.39
CA ALA A 96 -15.20 -2.98 -26.75
C ALA A 96 -13.78 -2.35 -26.80
N ASN A 97 -13.40 -1.55 -25.78
CA ASN A 97 -12.09 -0.92 -25.63
C ASN A 97 -11.14 -1.70 -24.72
N ALA A 98 -11.26 -3.03 -24.66
CA ALA A 98 -10.49 -3.89 -23.76
C ALA A 98 -8.97 -3.74 -23.90
N ASP A 99 -8.47 -3.41 -25.10
CA ASP A 99 -7.06 -3.14 -25.41
C ASP A 99 -6.53 -1.83 -24.79
N ARG A 100 -7.43 -0.96 -24.31
CA ARG A 100 -7.11 0.30 -23.65
C ARG A 100 -7.17 0.21 -22.10
N ILE A 101 -7.49 -0.97 -21.55
CA ILE A 101 -7.61 -1.21 -20.11
C ILE A 101 -6.49 -2.15 -19.67
N GLY A 102 -5.57 -1.62 -18.86
CA GLY A 102 -4.42 -2.35 -18.34
C GLY A 102 -4.50 -2.61 -16.84
N ILE A 103 -3.57 -3.42 -16.33
CA ILE A 103 -3.49 -3.80 -14.92
C ILE A 103 -2.03 -3.81 -14.47
N SER A 104 -1.75 -3.18 -13.32
CA SER A 104 -0.45 -3.21 -12.66
C SER A 104 -0.63 -3.35 -11.15
N ILE A 105 -0.48 -4.55 -10.62
CA ILE A 105 -0.57 -4.82 -9.18
C ILE A 105 0.71 -5.49 -8.72
N GLY A 106 1.46 -4.78 -7.86
CA GLY A 106 2.74 -5.23 -7.34
C GLY A 106 2.61 -6.03 -6.05
N SER A 107 3.70 -6.71 -5.70
CA SER A 107 3.92 -7.33 -4.39
C SER A 107 5.40 -7.25 -4.07
N GLY A 108 5.75 -7.15 -2.80
CA GLY A 108 7.16 -7.08 -2.39
C GLY A 108 7.87 -8.43 -2.46
N ILE A 109 7.18 -9.50 -2.08
CA ILE A 109 7.77 -10.84 -1.94
C ILE A 109 6.97 -11.90 -2.72
N GLY A 110 5.65 -11.76 -2.83
CA GLY A 110 4.78 -12.71 -3.54
C GLY A 110 4.41 -13.94 -2.72
N GLY A 111 4.32 -15.12 -3.36
CA GLY A 111 3.73 -16.33 -2.81
C GLY A 111 4.61 -17.12 -1.84
N VAL A 112 5.12 -16.49 -0.79
CA VAL A 112 5.98 -17.17 0.22
C VAL A 112 5.27 -18.34 0.91
N PRO A 113 4.00 -18.21 1.38
CA PRO A 113 3.29 -19.33 1.99
C PRO A 113 3.20 -20.56 1.07
N LEU A 114 2.92 -20.38 -0.21
CA LEU A 114 2.86 -21.47 -1.18
C LEU A 114 4.25 -22.08 -1.46
N ILE A 115 5.31 -21.26 -1.45
CA ILE A 115 6.69 -21.73 -1.58
C ILE A 115 7.06 -22.59 -0.38
N GLU A 116 6.76 -22.17 0.85
CA GLU A 116 6.99 -22.94 2.08
C GLU A 116 6.27 -24.30 2.02
N SER A 117 4.96 -24.29 1.81
CA SER A 117 4.16 -25.53 1.80
C SER A 117 4.59 -26.49 0.67
N THR A 118 4.92 -25.97 -0.51
CA THR A 118 5.42 -26.80 -1.62
C THR A 118 6.77 -27.43 -1.29
N ARG A 119 7.67 -26.70 -0.63
CA ARG A 119 8.96 -27.23 -0.17
C ARG A 119 8.75 -28.37 0.84
N ASP A 120 7.84 -28.21 1.78
CA ASP A 120 7.56 -29.23 2.78
C ASP A 120 6.94 -30.48 2.16
N ASP A 121 6.00 -30.33 1.24
CA ASP A 121 5.44 -31.44 0.45
C ASP A 121 6.52 -32.19 -0.35
N PHE A 122 7.45 -31.44 -0.97
CA PHE A 122 8.58 -32.04 -1.71
C PHE A 122 9.49 -32.85 -0.80
N ILE A 123 9.85 -32.34 0.38
CA ILE A 123 10.71 -33.06 1.34
C ILE A 123 10.00 -34.31 1.88
N ALA A 124 8.71 -34.18 2.23
CA ALA A 124 7.96 -35.29 2.80
C ALA A 124 7.63 -36.40 1.78
N SER A 125 7.43 -36.10 0.50
CA SER A 125 6.82 -37.01 -0.46
C SER A 125 7.41 -36.96 -1.89
N GLY A 126 8.46 -36.17 -2.12
CA GLY A 126 9.21 -36.10 -3.38
C GLY A 126 8.55 -35.27 -4.47
N VAL A 127 9.23 -35.17 -5.62
CA VAL A 127 8.89 -34.27 -6.74
C VAL A 127 7.46 -34.43 -7.29
N ARG A 128 6.89 -35.64 -7.20
CA ARG A 128 5.51 -35.91 -7.70
C ARG A 128 4.42 -35.17 -6.93
N LYS A 129 4.73 -34.62 -5.75
CA LYS A 129 3.79 -33.84 -4.93
C LYS A 129 3.75 -32.37 -5.30
N ILE A 130 4.74 -31.88 -6.04
CA ILE A 130 4.71 -30.49 -6.51
C ILE A 130 3.53 -30.28 -7.44
N SER A 131 2.68 -29.31 -7.10
CA SER A 131 1.51 -28.95 -7.91
C SER A 131 1.93 -28.36 -9.25
N PRO A 132 1.28 -28.68 -10.39
CA PRO A 132 1.49 -27.99 -11.66
C PRO A 132 1.10 -26.49 -11.58
N PHE A 133 0.35 -26.09 -10.55
CA PHE A 133 -0.03 -24.70 -10.31
C PHE A 133 0.96 -23.96 -9.37
N PHE A 134 2.04 -24.61 -8.91
CA PHE A 134 3.00 -23.99 -7.99
C PHE A 134 3.55 -22.68 -8.58
N ILE A 135 4.10 -22.72 -9.77
CA ILE A 135 4.66 -21.50 -10.41
C ILE A 135 3.59 -20.44 -10.65
N PRO A 136 2.50 -20.70 -11.41
CA PRO A 136 1.48 -19.67 -11.62
C PRO A 136 0.73 -19.26 -10.35
N GLY A 137 0.76 -20.05 -9.30
CA GLY A 137 0.17 -19.70 -7.99
C GLY A 137 1.06 -18.83 -7.11
N SER A 138 2.37 -18.71 -7.39
CA SER A 138 3.33 -18.01 -6.53
C SER A 138 3.96 -16.77 -7.13
N ILE A 139 3.99 -16.60 -8.47
CA ILE A 139 4.65 -15.45 -9.11
C ILE A 139 3.79 -14.19 -9.08
N ILE A 140 4.44 -13.05 -8.90
CA ILE A 140 3.80 -11.78 -8.54
C ILE A 140 2.85 -11.25 -9.61
N ASN A 141 3.17 -11.42 -10.90
CA ASN A 141 2.35 -10.91 -11.99
C ASN A 141 1.00 -11.64 -12.17
N MET A 142 0.73 -12.69 -11.39
CA MET A 142 -0.48 -13.49 -11.57
C MET A 142 -1.73 -12.85 -10.98
N ILE A 143 -1.62 -11.83 -10.16
CA ILE A 143 -2.80 -11.00 -9.81
C ILE A 143 -3.30 -10.30 -11.07
N ALA A 144 -2.41 -9.57 -11.75
CA ALA A 144 -2.74 -8.86 -12.99
C ALA A 144 -3.18 -9.83 -14.10
N GLY A 145 -2.47 -10.97 -14.23
CA GLY A 145 -2.82 -12.02 -15.21
C GLY A 145 -4.23 -12.59 -14.99
N ASN A 146 -4.58 -12.94 -13.75
CA ASN A 146 -5.90 -13.51 -13.44
C ASN A 146 -7.04 -12.49 -13.61
N LEU A 147 -6.85 -11.23 -13.19
CA LEU A 147 -7.84 -10.17 -13.42
C LEU A 147 -8.04 -9.89 -14.91
N SER A 148 -6.94 -9.86 -15.68
CA SER A 148 -6.98 -9.70 -17.14
C SER A 148 -7.81 -10.82 -17.80
N ILE A 149 -7.60 -12.07 -17.42
CA ILE A 149 -8.35 -13.23 -17.92
C ILE A 149 -9.83 -13.11 -17.51
N LEU A 150 -10.10 -12.77 -16.24
CA LEU A 150 -11.46 -12.70 -15.70
C LEU A 150 -12.31 -11.62 -16.41
N TYR A 151 -11.72 -10.45 -16.65
CA TYR A 151 -12.42 -9.29 -17.22
C TYR A 151 -12.22 -9.11 -18.71
N GLY A 152 -11.32 -9.88 -19.34
CA GLY A 152 -11.00 -9.75 -20.76
C GLY A 152 -10.21 -8.47 -21.10
N TYR A 153 -9.55 -7.83 -20.12
CA TYR A 153 -8.75 -6.61 -20.33
C TYR A 153 -7.42 -6.96 -21.01
N LYS A 154 -7.05 -6.23 -22.04
CA LYS A 154 -5.94 -6.55 -22.96
C LYS A 154 -4.88 -5.46 -23.08
N GLY A 155 -5.00 -4.39 -22.31
CA GLY A 155 -4.00 -3.33 -22.21
C GLY A 155 -2.72 -3.78 -21.48
N PRO A 156 -1.83 -2.87 -21.10
CA PRO A 156 -0.60 -3.19 -20.38
C PRO A 156 -0.86 -4.06 -19.16
N ASN A 157 -0.08 -5.15 -18.99
CA ASN A 157 -0.25 -6.12 -17.91
C ASN A 157 1.09 -6.31 -17.19
N LEU A 158 1.23 -5.75 -15.98
CA LEU A 158 2.50 -5.59 -15.28
C LEU A 158 2.39 -5.99 -13.82
N ALA A 159 3.54 -6.22 -13.19
CA ALA A 159 3.70 -6.28 -11.74
C ALA A 159 5.04 -5.65 -11.35
N ILE A 160 5.02 -4.70 -10.42
CA ILE A 160 6.21 -4.01 -9.96
C ILE A 160 6.65 -4.60 -8.63
N VAL A 161 7.97 -4.82 -8.51
CA VAL A 161 8.61 -5.31 -7.29
C VAL A 161 9.68 -4.30 -6.87
N SER A 162 9.38 -3.54 -5.84
CA SER A 162 10.29 -2.55 -5.23
C SER A 162 10.07 -2.49 -3.70
N ALA A 163 10.06 -3.68 -3.09
CA ALA A 163 9.85 -3.86 -1.66
C ALA A 163 8.61 -3.10 -1.16
N CYS A 164 8.73 -2.30 -0.08
CA CYS A 164 7.62 -1.56 0.53
C CYS A 164 7.02 -0.48 -0.39
N SER A 165 7.69 -0.12 -1.48
CA SER A 165 7.24 0.89 -2.45
C SER A 165 6.49 0.30 -3.65
N SER A 166 6.32 -1.04 -3.73
CA SER A 166 5.74 -1.72 -4.89
C SER A 166 4.36 -1.18 -5.28
N GLY A 167 3.46 -1.00 -4.32
CA GLY A 167 2.11 -0.49 -4.56
C GLY A 167 2.11 0.95 -5.08
N THR A 168 2.94 1.82 -4.48
CA THR A 168 3.05 3.23 -4.90
C THR A 168 3.67 3.35 -6.29
N HIS A 169 4.71 2.57 -6.60
CA HIS A 169 5.28 2.51 -7.94
C HIS A 169 4.27 2.01 -8.97
N SER A 170 3.51 0.93 -8.64
CA SER A 170 2.45 0.42 -9.52
C SER A 170 1.42 1.48 -9.86
N ILE A 171 0.99 2.28 -8.87
CA ILE A 171 0.04 3.39 -9.06
C ILE A 171 0.67 4.50 -9.91
N GLY A 172 1.87 4.95 -9.55
CA GLY A 172 2.53 6.06 -10.23
C GLY A 172 2.86 5.76 -11.69
N ASP A 173 3.43 4.58 -11.98
CA ASP A 173 3.74 4.19 -13.36
C ASP A 173 2.49 3.89 -14.18
N SER A 174 1.41 3.37 -13.56
CA SER A 174 0.11 3.25 -14.22
C SER A 174 -0.47 4.61 -14.62
N GLY A 175 -0.31 5.63 -13.76
CA GLY A 175 -0.66 7.01 -14.11
C GLY A 175 0.12 7.50 -15.33
N ARG A 176 1.42 7.22 -15.41
CA ARG A 176 2.26 7.57 -16.57
C ARG A 176 1.82 6.86 -17.85
N LEU A 177 1.46 5.57 -17.80
CA LEU A 177 0.95 4.86 -18.99
C LEU A 177 -0.31 5.54 -19.55
N ILE A 178 -1.19 6.05 -18.67
CA ILE A 178 -2.36 6.83 -19.10
C ILE A 178 -1.93 8.19 -19.65
N GLU A 179 -1.04 8.90 -18.98
CA GLU A 179 -0.54 10.22 -19.40
C GLU A 179 0.12 10.17 -20.80
N TYR A 180 0.88 9.12 -21.08
CA TYR A 180 1.53 8.91 -22.39
C TYR A 180 0.58 8.36 -23.45
N GLY A 181 -0.60 7.85 -23.07
CA GLY A 181 -1.59 7.36 -24.01
C GLY A 181 -1.48 5.87 -24.35
N ASP A 182 -0.70 5.10 -23.57
CA ASP A 182 -0.60 3.64 -23.73
C ASP A 182 -1.87 2.93 -23.27
N ALA A 183 -2.59 3.52 -22.29
CA ALA A 183 -3.87 3.06 -21.78
C ALA A 183 -4.82 4.23 -21.55
N ASP A 184 -6.12 3.95 -21.44
CA ASP A 184 -7.13 4.90 -20.99
C ASP A 184 -7.55 4.61 -19.55
N ILE A 185 -7.42 3.36 -19.13
CA ILE A 185 -7.73 2.88 -17.78
C ILE A 185 -6.60 1.95 -17.32
N MET A 186 -6.18 2.10 -16.04
CA MET A 186 -5.27 1.18 -15.37
C MET A 186 -5.84 0.77 -14.00
N ILE A 187 -5.87 -0.52 -13.74
CA ILE A 187 -6.17 -1.08 -12.41
C ILE A 187 -4.83 -1.25 -11.70
N ALA A 188 -4.59 -0.46 -10.64
CA ALA A 188 -3.25 -0.33 -10.06
C ALA A 188 -3.27 -0.43 -8.53
N GLY A 189 -2.22 -1.02 -7.96
CA GLY A 189 -2.10 -1.14 -6.51
C GLY A 189 -1.06 -2.15 -6.06
N GLY A 190 -1.27 -2.71 -4.88
CA GLY A 190 -0.37 -3.71 -4.31
C GLY A 190 -1.11 -4.75 -3.48
N SER A 191 -0.47 -5.93 -3.34
CA SER A 191 -0.97 -7.03 -2.53
C SER A 191 0.20 -7.76 -1.88
N GLU A 192 0.02 -8.22 -0.64
CA GLU A 192 1.03 -9.00 0.10
C GLU A 192 0.37 -9.98 1.07
N SER A 193 0.94 -11.16 1.22
CA SER A 193 0.57 -12.11 2.28
C SER A 193 1.84 -12.78 2.81
N CYS A 194 2.54 -12.09 3.71
CA CYS A 194 3.83 -12.52 4.25
C CYS A 194 3.77 -12.85 5.75
N VAL A 195 2.57 -12.94 6.34
CA VAL A 195 2.38 -13.39 7.72
C VAL A 195 2.42 -14.94 7.73
N CYS A 196 3.64 -15.47 7.62
CA CYS A 196 3.97 -16.89 7.57
C CYS A 196 5.30 -17.14 8.31
N PRO A 197 5.67 -18.38 8.62
CA PRO A 197 6.90 -18.68 9.36
C PRO A 197 8.17 -18.07 8.78
N SER A 198 8.44 -18.21 7.48
CA SER A 198 9.65 -17.63 6.85
C SER A 198 9.59 -16.11 6.80
N GLY A 199 8.43 -15.53 6.49
CA GLY A 199 8.25 -14.09 6.46
C GLY A 199 8.47 -13.46 7.83
N LEU A 200 7.78 -13.94 8.85
CA LEU A 200 7.94 -13.47 10.22
C LEU A 200 9.38 -13.72 10.71
N GLY A 201 9.90 -14.93 10.50
CA GLY A 201 11.25 -15.32 10.93
C GLY A 201 12.35 -14.49 10.28
N GLY A 202 12.22 -14.17 8.99
CA GLY A 202 13.16 -13.31 8.28
C GLY A 202 13.25 -11.90 8.87
N PHE A 203 12.11 -11.26 9.14
CA PHE A 203 12.09 -9.94 9.77
C PHE A 203 12.47 -9.97 11.25
N CYS A 204 12.20 -11.06 11.99
CA CYS A 204 12.74 -11.27 13.34
C CYS A 204 14.27 -11.34 13.32
N ALA A 205 14.85 -12.10 12.39
CA ALA A 205 16.30 -12.22 12.23
C ALA A 205 16.96 -10.88 11.89
N ALA A 206 16.26 -10.04 11.10
CA ALA A 206 16.68 -8.68 10.79
C ALA A 206 16.49 -7.69 11.97
N ARG A 207 15.85 -8.10 13.07
CA ARG A 207 15.52 -7.24 14.23
C ARG A 207 14.75 -5.99 13.84
N ALA A 208 13.85 -6.12 12.87
CA ALA A 208 13.09 -4.99 12.32
C ALA A 208 11.70 -4.83 12.94
N LEU A 209 11.20 -5.87 13.63
CA LEU A 209 9.85 -5.93 14.18
C LEU A 209 9.77 -5.48 15.65
N SER A 210 8.63 -4.88 16.00
CA SER A 210 8.26 -4.64 17.39
C SER A 210 8.09 -5.96 18.15
N THR A 211 8.61 -5.99 19.37
CA THR A 211 8.52 -7.14 20.29
C THR A 211 7.44 -6.98 21.36
N ARG A 212 6.56 -6.00 21.21
CA ARG A 212 5.49 -5.67 22.17
C ARG A 212 4.32 -6.67 22.11
N ASN A 213 4.62 -7.93 22.40
CA ASN A 213 3.67 -9.06 22.32
C ASN A 213 2.53 -8.97 23.34
N ASP A 214 2.75 -8.30 24.48
CA ASP A 214 1.79 -8.22 25.59
C ASP A 214 0.67 -7.20 25.32
N ASP A 215 0.93 -6.24 24.43
CA ASP A 215 -0.06 -5.23 24.03
C ASP A 215 0.00 -4.98 22.51
N PRO A 216 -0.54 -5.91 21.70
CA PRO A 216 -0.46 -5.85 20.25
C PRO A 216 -1.01 -4.55 19.64
N LYS A 217 -2.10 -4.03 20.20
CA LYS A 217 -2.79 -2.85 19.66
C LYS A 217 -1.99 -1.57 19.78
N THR A 218 -1.03 -1.52 20.70
CA THR A 218 -0.14 -0.37 20.90
C THR A 218 1.27 -0.59 20.36
N ALA A 219 1.53 -1.70 19.67
CA ALA A 219 2.85 -2.06 19.17
C ALA A 219 3.32 -1.15 18.03
N SER A 220 2.44 -0.86 17.07
CA SER A 220 2.74 0.12 16.01
C SER A 220 2.43 1.53 16.52
N ARG A 221 3.49 2.32 16.69
CA ARG A 221 3.43 3.66 17.30
C ARG A 221 4.38 4.66 16.64
N PRO A 222 4.13 4.98 15.36
CA PRO A 222 5.01 5.91 14.63
C PRO A 222 5.20 7.22 15.40
N TRP A 223 6.45 7.70 15.45
CA TRP A 223 6.91 8.93 16.13
C TRP A 223 6.74 8.96 17.67
N ASP A 224 6.22 7.90 18.28
CA ASP A 224 6.28 7.76 19.73
C ASP A 224 7.71 7.43 20.18
N LYS A 225 8.11 7.94 21.35
CA LYS A 225 9.45 7.76 21.92
C LYS A 225 9.79 6.29 22.17
N ASP A 226 8.80 5.48 22.53
CA ASP A 226 8.97 4.07 22.90
C ASP A 226 8.72 3.10 21.74
N ARG A 227 8.76 3.57 20.47
CA ARG A 227 8.67 2.72 19.28
C ARG A 227 9.90 1.82 19.17
N ASP A 228 9.71 0.57 18.82
CA ASP A 228 10.76 -0.46 18.81
C ASP A 228 10.87 -1.27 17.52
N GLY A 229 10.09 -0.94 16.48
CA GLY A 229 10.06 -1.65 15.21
C GLY A 229 8.69 -1.62 14.56
N PHE A 230 8.60 -2.08 13.33
CA PHE A 230 7.31 -2.16 12.64
C PHE A 230 6.54 -3.43 13.04
N VAL A 231 5.24 -3.45 12.80
CA VAL A 231 4.40 -4.64 12.92
C VAL A 231 4.12 -5.18 11.52
N LEU A 232 4.49 -6.44 11.26
CA LEU A 232 4.22 -7.11 9.98
C LEU A 232 2.71 -7.22 9.75
N ALA A 233 2.27 -6.95 8.54
CA ALA A 233 0.86 -7.07 8.16
C ALA A 233 0.71 -7.55 6.71
N GLU A 234 -0.53 -7.85 6.32
CA GLU A 234 -0.88 -8.38 5.01
C GLU A 234 -2.15 -7.72 4.48
N GLY A 235 -2.45 -7.94 3.20
CA GLY A 235 -3.65 -7.45 2.55
C GLY A 235 -3.40 -6.95 1.14
N ALA A 236 -4.37 -6.24 0.58
CA ALA A 236 -4.29 -5.62 -0.73
C ALA A 236 -5.09 -4.34 -0.78
N ALA A 237 -4.63 -3.41 -1.60
CA ALA A 237 -5.47 -2.29 -2.02
C ALA A 237 -5.19 -1.93 -3.48
N VAL A 238 -6.26 -1.66 -4.20
CA VAL A 238 -6.26 -1.44 -5.63
C VAL A 238 -7.16 -0.24 -5.93
N MET A 239 -6.74 0.59 -6.88
CA MET A 239 -7.54 1.67 -7.42
C MET A 239 -7.65 1.57 -8.94
N VAL A 240 -8.73 2.09 -9.48
CA VAL A 240 -8.91 2.32 -10.92
C VAL A 240 -8.47 3.74 -11.22
N LEU A 241 -7.44 3.85 -12.03
CA LEU A 241 -6.97 5.09 -12.62
C LEU A 241 -7.56 5.23 -14.02
N GLU A 242 -8.03 6.42 -14.38
CA GLU A 242 -8.72 6.64 -15.64
C GLU A 242 -8.37 8.00 -16.22
N GLU A 243 -8.28 8.09 -17.53
CA GLU A 243 -8.14 9.36 -18.22
C GLU A 243 -9.36 10.25 -17.95
N TYR A 244 -9.12 11.53 -17.62
CA TYR A 244 -10.15 12.44 -17.11
C TYR A 244 -11.33 12.64 -18.07
N GLU A 245 -11.08 12.90 -19.35
CA GLU A 245 -12.16 13.13 -20.31
C GLU A 245 -12.93 11.82 -20.61
N HIS A 246 -12.23 10.66 -20.59
CA HIS A 246 -12.86 9.35 -20.66
C HIS A 246 -13.81 9.13 -19.48
N ALA A 247 -13.35 9.39 -18.24
CA ALA A 247 -14.15 9.27 -17.02
C ALA A 247 -15.41 10.17 -17.06
N LYS A 248 -15.25 11.41 -17.48
CA LYS A 248 -16.37 12.37 -17.65
C LYS A 248 -17.37 11.91 -18.70
N ALA A 249 -16.88 11.44 -19.86
CA ALA A 249 -17.73 11.03 -20.95
C ALA A 249 -18.68 9.87 -20.59
N ARG A 250 -18.21 8.96 -19.70
CA ARG A 250 -19.04 7.85 -19.20
C ARG A 250 -19.79 8.18 -17.89
N GLY A 251 -19.68 9.40 -17.35
CA GLY A 251 -20.33 9.80 -16.11
C GLY A 251 -19.79 9.09 -14.86
N ALA A 252 -18.50 8.73 -14.85
CA ALA A 252 -17.88 8.07 -13.72
C ALA A 252 -17.87 8.94 -12.45
N ARG A 253 -18.05 8.31 -11.29
CA ARG A 253 -17.69 8.97 -10.03
C ARG A 253 -16.17 9.17 -10.00
N ILE A 254 -15.73 10.34 -9.58
CA ILE A 254 -14.32 10.68 -9.42
C ILE A 254 -14.05 10.97 -7.94
N TYR A 255 -13.13 10.23 -7.34
CA TYR A 255 -12.70 10.45 -5.97
C TYR A 255 -11.73 11.62 -5.85
N ALA A 256 -10.72 11.62 -6.72
CA ALA A 256 -9.65 12.63 -6.75
C ALA A 256 -8.87 12.51 -8.08
N GLU A 257 -7.93 13.41 -8.30
CA GLU A 257 -6.94 13.36 -9.38
C GLU A 257 -5.61 12.79 -8.85
N LEU A 258 -5.03 11.83 -9.56
CA LEU A 258 -3.62 11.46 -9.41
C LEU A 258 -2.79 12.52 -10.15
N ALA A 259 -2.37 13.55 -9.42
CA ALA A 259 -1.79 14.76 -9.99
C ALA A 259 -0.29 14.64 -10.27
N GLY A 260 0.40 13.75 -9.56
CA GLY A 260 1.84 13.61 -9.70
C GLY A 260 2.43 12.35 -9.09
N PHE A 261 3.66 12.05 -9.52
CA PHE A 261 4.44 10.91 -9.06
C PHE A 261 5.93 11.25 -9.03
N GLY A 262 6.59 10.94 -7.92
CA GLY A 262 8.04 11.10 -7.74
C GLY A 262 8.70 9.78 -7.36
N MET A 263 9.92 9.61 -7.82
CA MET A 263 10.79 8.47 -7.49
C MET A 263 12.19 8.96 -7.15
N SER A 264 12.89 8.20 -6.32
CA SER A 264 14.33 8.36 -6.07
C SER A 264 14.94 7.06 -5.54
N ALA A 265 16.25 7.03 -5.43
CA ALA A 265 16.97 5.98 -4.73
C ALA A 265 17.93 6.62 -3.71
N ASP A 266 18.06 6.01 -2.53
CA ASP A 266 18.98 6.50 -1.48
C ASP A 266 20.44 6.24 -1.82
N ALA A 267 20.71 5.13 -2.51
CA ALA A 267 22.07 4.67 -2.84
C ALA A 267 23.00 4.62 -1.60
N ASN A 268 22.47 4.20 -0.45
CA ASN A 268 23.16 4.26 0.84
C ASN A 268 23.34 2.85 1.46
N HIS A 269 22.27 2.19 1.86
CA HIS A 269 22.28 0.91 2.58
C HIS A 269 21.13 0.02 2.14
N ILE A 270 21.28 -1.32 2.29
CA ILE A 270 20.26 -2.26 1.83
C ILE A 270 18.93 -2.18 2.61
N THR A 271 18.95 -1.75 3.87
CA THR A 271 17.75 -1.70 4.73
C THR A 271 17.59 -0.41 5.53
N ALA A 272 18.69 0.29 5.84
CA ALA A 272 18.63 1.51 6.64
C ALA A 272 18.37 2.75 5.74
N PRO A 273 17.49 3.67 6.15
CA PRO A 273 17.30 4.94 5.46
C PRO A 273 18.54 5.84 5.62
N CYS A 274 18.67 6.83 4.75
CA CYS A 274 19.63 7.92 4.96
C CYS A 274 19.17 8.75 6.16
N GLU A 275 20.04 8.95 7.16
CA GLU A 275 19.70 9.70 8.38
C GLU A 275 19.34 11.16 8.10
N ASP A 276 19.92 11.76 7.05
CA ASP A 276 19.64 13.12 6.61
C ASP A 276 18.39 13.27 5.74
N GLY A 277 17.69 12.15 5.48
CA GLY A 277 16.44 12.09 4.72
C GLY A 277 16.56 12.60 3.27
N GLU A 278 17.75 12.65 2.68
CA GLU A 278 17.95 13.27 1.35
C GLU A 278 17.16 12.56 0.25
N GLY A 279 17.25 11.21 0.16
CA GLY A 279 16.57 10.44 -0.88
C GLY A 279 15.05 10.60 -0.81
N ALA A 280 14.48 10.50 0.39
CA ALA A 280 13.05 10.70 0.63
C ALA A 280 12.59 12.13 0.31
N ALA A 281 13.37 13.15 0.71
CA ALA A 281 13.08 14.55 0.39
C ALA A 281 13.11 14.81 -1.12
N ARG A 282 14.08 14.24 -1.82
CA ARG A 282 14.21 14.34 -3.27
C ARG A 282 13.05 13.64 -3.97
N CYS A 283 12.56 12.51 -3.44
CA CYS A 283 11.37 11.83 -3.94
C CYS A 283 10.14 12.74 -3.85
N MET A 284 9.86 13.32 -2.69
CA MET A 284 8.75 14.27 -2.49
C MET A 284 8.89 15.50 -3.41
N SER A 285 10.08 16.07 -3.52
CA SER A 285 10.35 17.21 -4.42
C SER A 285 10.15 16.86 -5.89
N ASN A 286 10.50 15.64 -6.30
CA ASN A 286 10.24 15.14 -7.65
C ASN A 286 8.73 15.00 -7.91
N ALA A 287 7.96 14.54 -6.92
CA ALA A 287 6.51 14.44 -7.01
C ALA A 287 5.84 15.81 -7.15
N LEU A 288 6.27 16.80 -6.36
CA LEU A 288 5.80 18.19 -6.47
C LEU A 288 6.12 18.79 -7.84
N ARG A 289 7.35 18.62 -8.33
CA ARG A 289 7.73 19.08 -9.66
C ARG A 289 6.90 18.41 -10.76
N ASN A 290 6.66 17.11 -10.65
CA ASN A 290 5.87 16.36 -11.63
C ASN A 290 4.41 16.83 -11.64
N SER A 291 3.82 17.16 -10.49
CA SER A 291 2.47 17.69 -10.35
C SER A 291 2.35 19.19 -10.63
N GLN A 292 3.47 19.91 -10.85
CA GLN A 292 3.52 21.37 -10.99
C GLN A 292 2.92 22.12 -9.77
N LEU A 293 3.10 21.55 -8.58
CA LEU A 293 2.65 22.12 -7.31
C LEU A 293 3.84 22.62 -6.49
N ASN A 294 3.56 23.63 -5.65
CA ASN A 294 4.50 24.14 -4.67
C ASN A 294 4.33 23.40 -3.34
N PRO A 295 5.34 23.38 -2.46
CA PRO A 295 5.19 22.81 -1.12
C PRO A 295 3.97 23.34 -0.35
N GLN A 296 3.64 24.64 -0.53
CA GLN A 296 2.53 25.30 0.16
C GLN A 296 1.14 24.83 -0.28
N ASP A 297 1.05 24.15 -1.41
CA ASP A 297 -0.23 23.63 -1.92
C ASP A 297 -0.65 22.33 -1.21
N VAL A 298 0.26 21.67 -0.46
CA VAL A 298 0.00 20.41 0.25
C VAL A 298 -0.49 20.68 1.67
N GLN A 299 -1.55 19.99 2.09
CA GLN A 299 -2.05 20.05 3.46
C GLN A 299 -1.82 18.76 4.25
N TYR A 300 -1.71 17.61 3.58
CA TYR A 300 -1.71 16.31 4.22
C TYR A 300 -0.67 15.38 3.59
N ILE A 301 0.04 14.62 4.44
CA ILE A 301 0.95 13.55 4.05
C ILE A 301 0.55 12.27 4.77
N ASN A 302 0.20 11.22 4.03
CA ASN A 302 0.21 9.86 4.53
C ASN A 302 1.65 9.35 4.42
N ALA A 303 2.33 9.30 5.54
CA ALA A 303 3.74 9.00 5.62
C ALA A 303 4.03 7.51 5.51
N HIS A 304 5.27 7.19 5.17
CA HIS A 304 5.76 5.82 5.31
C HIS A 304 5.72 5.35 6.77
N GLY A 305 6.17 6.16 7.72
CA GLY A 305 5.94 6.08 9.16
C GLY A 305 5.77 4.66 9.72
N THR A 306 6.84 3.87 9.73
CA THR A 306 6.77 2.42 10.04
C THR A 306 6.83 2.08 11.53
N SER A 307 6.96 3.05 12.41
CA SER A 307 7.22 2.82 13.86
C SER A 307 8.64 2.30 14.14
N THR A 308 9.59 2.59 13.25
CA THR A 308 11.00 2.27 13.48
C THR A 308 11.76 3.48 14.02
N PRO A 309 12.71 3.30 14.95
CA PRO A 309 13.45 4.41 15.55
C PRO A 309 14.15 5.32 14.52
N LEU A 310 14.82 4.73 13.53
CA LEU A 310 15.55 5.48 12.50
C LEU A 310 14.63 5.98 11.38
N GLY A 311 13.69 5.15 10.92
CA GLY A 311 12.84 5.46 9.77
C GLY A 311 11.96 6.68 10.00
N ASP A 312 11.26 6.73 11.12
CA ASP A 312 10.34 7.81 11.45
C ASP A 312 11.06 9.15 11.66
N LYS A 313 12.27 9.11 12.25
CA LYS A 313 13.13 10.28 12.41
C LYS A 313 13.63 10.78 11.05
N ALA A 314 14.14 9.88 10.21
CA ALA A 314 14.64 10.23 8.88
C ALA A 314 13.52 10.82 7.99
N GLU A 315 12.30 10.28 8.06
CA GLU A 315 11.16 10.84 7.33
C GLU A 315 10.76 12.23 7.85
N THR A 316 10.80 12.46 9.17
CA THR A 316 10.59 13.81 9.74
C THR A 316 11.59 14.82 9.18
N VAL A 317 12.89 14.44 9.12
CA VAL A 317 13.94 15.28 8.51
C VAL A 317 13.67 15.50 7.02
N ALA A 318 13.27 14.45 6.29
CA ALA A 318 12.95 14.53 4.87
C ALA A 318 11.78 15.49 4.58
N VAL A 319 10.69 15.42 5.37
CA VAL A 319 9.55 16.33 5.25
C VAL A 319 9.99 17.78 5.48
N LYS A 320 10.76 18.04 6.54
CA LYS A 320 11.29 19.39 6.80
C LYS A 320 12.17 19.88 5.65
N ARG A 321 13.00 19.02 5.09
CA ARG A 321 13.88 19.34 3.96
C ARG A 321 13.11 19.65 2.68
N ALA A 322 12.04 18.89 2.39
CA ALA A 322 11.23 19.06 1.18
C ALA A 322 10.29 20.26 1.25
N PHE A 323 9.77 20.59 2.45
CA PHE A 323 8.71 21.59 2.64
C PHE A 323 9.19 22.87 3.33
N GLY A 324 10.39 22.92 3.89
CA GLY A 324 10.91 24.08 4.61
C GLY A 324 9.98 24.50 5.76
N ASP A 325 9.74 25.79 5.91
CA ASP A 325 8.85 26.33 6.97
C ASP A 325 7.41 25.83 6.87
N HIS A 326 6.97 25.38 5.67
CA HIS A 326 5.63 24.84 5.48
C HIS A 326 5.45 23.48 6.18
N ALA A 327 6.52 22.73 6.45
CA ALA A 327 6.45 21.46 7.17
C ALA A 327 5.69 21.55 8.50
N LYS A 328 5.78 22.69 9.20
CA LYS A 328 5.04 22.94 10.46
C LYS A 328 3.53 23.20 10.29
N LYS A 329 3.07 23.37 9.05
CA LYS A 329 1.66 23.58 8.71
C LYS A 329 1.00 22.33 8.12
N LEU A 330 1.79 21.31 7.81
CA LEU A 330 1.31 20.03 7.33
C LEU A 330 0.74 19.19 8.46
N VAL A 331 -0.28 18.41 8.12
CA VAL A 331 -0.66 17.24 8.91
C VAL A 331 0.01 16.03 8.28
N VAL A 332 0.82 15.33 9.06
CA VAL A 332 1.53 14.12 8.65
C VAL A 332 1.00 12.97 9.49
N ASN A 333 0.45 11.92 8.89
CA ASN A 333 0.02 10.77 9.67
C ASN A 333 0.61 9.46 9.15
N SER A 334 0.54 8.41 9.95
CA SER A 334 0.79 7.04 9.51
C SER A 334 -0.38 6.14 9.88
N THR A 335 -1.08 5.67 8.85
CA THR A 335 -2.12 4.65 9.01
C THR A 335 -1.57 3.29 9.40
N LYS A 336 -0.24 3.07 9.29
CA LYS A 336 0.44 1.88 9.80
C LYS A 336 0.34 1.72 11.32
N SER A 337 0.03 2.79 12.05
CA SER A 337 -0.30 2.68 13.47
C SER A 337 -1.50 1.75 13.73
N MET A 338 -2.40 1.61 12.73
CA MET A 338 -3.61 0.79 12.80
C MET A 338 -3.54 -0.47 11.93
N THR A 339 -3.00 -0.35 10.73
CA THR A 339 -2.93 -1.47 9.78
C THR A 339 -1.75 -2.40 10.00
N GLY A 340 -0.68 -1.94 10.65
CA GLY A 340 0.64 -2.51 10.52
C GLY A 340 1.24 -2.21 9.12
N HIS A 341 2.38 -2.80 8.82
CA HIS A 341 3.10 -2.62 7.57
C HIS A 341 2.82 -3.76 6.59
N LEU A 342 2.02 -3.49 5.56
CA LEU A 342 1.61 -4.46 4.53
C LEU A 342 2.69 -4.67 3.44
N LEU A 343 3.94 -4.29 3.68
CA LEU A 343 5.06 -4.43 2.74
C LEU A 343 4.71 -3.90 1.34
N GLY A 344 4.72 -4.75 0.30
CA GLY A 344 4.41 -4.35 -1.07
C GLY A 344 3.00 -3.82 -1.28
N ALA A 345 2.04 -4.16 -0.43
CA ALA A 345 0.68 -3.62 -0.46
C ALA A 345 0.54 -2.27 0.25
N ALA A 346 1.52 -1.88 1.09
CA ALA A 346 1.43 -0.71 1.96
C ALA A 346 1.12 0.58 1.17
N GLY A 347 1.89 0.85 0.11
CA GLY A 347 1.66 2.04 -0.71
C GLY A 347 0.30 2.07 -1.42
N GLY A 348 -0.24 0.90 -1.74
CA GLY A 348 -1.59 0.77 -2.31
C GLY A 348 -2.66 1.22 -1.33
N ILE A 349 -2.65 0.69 -0.10
CA ILE A 349 -3.66 1.03 0.91
C ILE A 349 -3.56 2.49 1.36
N GLU A 350 -2.33 3.00 1.49
CA GLU A 350 -2.06 4.39 1.89
C GLU A 350 -2.50 5.38 0.81
N ALA A 351 -2.32 5.06 -0.47
CA ALA A 351 -2.84 5.87 -1.57
C ALA A 351 -4.39 5.87 -1.59
N VAL A 352 -5.04 4.73 -1.33
CA VAL A 352 -6.50 4.66 -1.20
C VAL A 352 -6.98 5.51 -0.01
N PHE A 353 -6.35 5.43 1.15
CA PHE A 353 -6.70 6.28 2.29
C PHE A 353 -6.44 7.77 2.02
N SER A 354 -5.38 8.10 1.26
CA SER A 354 -5.11 9.48 0.86
C SER A 354 -6.18 10.01 -0.11
N ALA A 355 -6.66 9.19 -1.04
CA ALA A 355 -7.78 9.57 -1.91
C ALA A 355 -9.08 9.79 -1.12
N LEU A 356 -9.35 8.93 -0.13
CA LEU A 356 -10.51 9.09 0.77
C LEU A 356 -10.36 10.30 1.70
N ALA A 357 -9.13 10.63 2.16
CA ALA A 357 -8.87 11.82 2.95
C ALA A 357 -9.18 13.11 2.15
N VAL A 358 -8.77 13.16 0.88
CA VAL A 358 -9.13 14.25 -0.04
C VAL A 358 -10.63 14.27 -0.31
N TYR A 359 -11.26 13.13 -0.53
CA TYR A 359 -12.69 13.03 -0.86
C TYR A 359 -13.59 13.43 0.31
N HIS A 360 -13.28 12.95 1.52
CA HIS A 360 -14.06 13.19 2.75
C HIS A 360 -13.57 14.39 3.57
N GLN A 361 -12.48 15.04 3.17
CA GLN A 361 -11.90 16.20 3.87
C GLN A 361 -11.56 15.90 5.33
N ALA A 362 -11.00 14.71 5.59
CA ALA A 362 -10.66 14.23 6.92
C ALA A 362 -9.28 13.54 6.92
N SER A 363 -8.43 13.89 7.89
CA SER A 363 -7.19 13.18 8.18
C SER A 363 -7.46 12.05 9.17
N PRO A 364 -7.10 10.80 8.84
CA PRO A 364 -7.04 9.74 9.84
C PRO A 364 -6.00 10.05 10.94
N PRO A 365 -6.11 9.47 12.14
CA PRO A 365 -5.13 9.66 13.19
C PRO A 365 -3.87 8.80 12.97
N THR A 366 -2.78 9.20 13.59
CA THR A 366 -1.73 8.27 14.03
C THR A 366 -2.03 7.88 15.45
N ILE A 367 -2.46 6.65 15.70
CA ILE A 367 -2.74 6.20 17.07
C ILE A 367 -1.44 5.81 17.79
N ASN A 368 -1.52 5.69 19.13
CA ASN A 368 -0.45 5.24 20.02
C ASN A 368 0.71 6.24 20.20
N ILE A 369 0.52 7.50 19.90
CA ILE A 369 1.47 8.55 20.30
C ILE A 369 1.14 8.97 21.72
N PHE A 370 1.77 8.31 22.69
CA PHE A 370 1.62 8.66 24.11
C PHE A 370 2.66 9.68 24.56
N ASN A 371 3.89 9.55 24.04
CA ASN A 371 5.01 10.46 24.26
C ASN A 371 5.69 10.71 22.91
N GLN A 372 5.36 11.81 22.26
CA GLN A 372 5.98 12.15 20.98
C GLN A 372 7.49 12.33 21.15
N ASP A 373 8.28 11.70 20.25
CA ASP A 373 9.73 11.84 20.24
C ASP A 373 10.12 13.29 19.91
N GLU A 374 10.97 13.89 20.73
CA GLU A 374 11.43 15.29 20.57
C GLU A 374 12.11 15.55 19.20
N ALA A 375 12.74 14.52 18.63
CA ALA A 375 13.32 14.61 17.29
C ALA A 375 12.27 14.58 16.16
N CYS A 376 11.03 14.25 16.50
CA CYS A 376 9.89 14.12 15.59
C CYS A 376 8.85 15.20 15.96
N ASP A 377 9.08 16.44 15.55
CA ASP A 377 8.38 17.65 16.06
C ASP A 377 7.38 18.25 15.05
N LEU A 378 6.74 17.40 14.22
CA LEU A 378 5.65 17.79 13.31
C LEU A 378 4.26 17.50 13.91
N ASP A 379 3.21 17.90 13.23
CA ASP A 379 1.83 17.54 13.58
C ASP A 379 1.49 16.17 12.98
N TYR A 380 1.44 15.14 13.81
CA TYR A 380 1.19 13.76 13.38
C TYR A 380 -0.28 13.33 13.49
N CYS A 381 -1.20 14.26 13.67
CA CYS A 381 -2.62 13.95 13.88
C CYS A 381 -2.81 12.91 15.01
N ALA A 382 -2.20 13.16 16.17
CA ALA A 382 -2.04 12.16 17.22
C ALA A 382 -3.40 11.72 17.81
N ASN A 383 -3.63 10.42 17.77
CA ASN A 383 -4.68 9.66 18.45
C ASN A 383 -6.14 9.96 18.05
N GLU A 384 -6.44 11.06 17.40
CA GLU A 384 -7.79 11.43 16.97
C GLU A 384 -7.82 11.89 15.52
N ALA A 385 -8.83 11.43 14.75
CA ALA A 385 -9.05 11.89 13.39
C ALA A 385 -9.44 13.38 13.37
N ARG A 386 -9.06 14.08 12.30
CA ARG A 386 -9.30 15.53 12.18
C ARG A 386 -10.07 15.85 10.91
N GLN A 387 -11.20 16.52 11.05
CA GLN A 387 -11.86 17.19 9.92
C GLN A 387 -11.03 18.42 9.54
N MET A 388 -10.61 18.48 8.29
CA MET A 388 -9.78 19.58 7.79
C MET A 388 -9.87 19.69 6.27
N LYS A 389 -9.60 20.88 5.75
CA LYS A 389 -9.49 21.09 4.30
C LYS A 389 -8.24 20.38 3.76
N ILE A 390 -8.42 19.49 2.79
CA ILE A 390 -7.36 18.75 2.10
C ILE A 390 -7.60 18.88 0.60
N ASP A 391 -6.97 19.85 -0.03
CA ASP A 391 -7.02 20.00 -1.49
C ASP A 391 -5.92 19.15 -2.16
N VAL A 392 -4.78 18.98 -1.48
CA VAL A 392 -3.66 18.16 -1.96
C VAL A 392 -3.11 17.29 -0.83
N ALA A 393 -3.05 16.00 -1.10
CA ALA A 393 -2.43 14.98 -0.26
C ALA A 393 -1.21 14.37 -0.95
N MET A 394 -0.24 13.90 -0.18
CA MET A 394 0.86 13.05 -0.64
C MET A 394 0.84 11.71 0.10
N SER A 395 1.24 10.64 -0.58
CA SER A 395 1.46 9.34 0.04
C SER A 395 2.88 8.87 -0.25
N ASN A 396 3.65 8.59 0.82
CA ASN A 396 5.05 8.23 0.75
C ASN A 396 5.27 6.74 1.00
N SER A 397 6.17 6.13 0.24
CA SER A 397 6.67 4.78 0.48
C SER A 397 8.19 4.74 0.31
N PHE A 398 8.89 4.27 1.33
CA PHE A 398 10.35 4.16 1.34
C PHE A 398 10.73 2.70 1.64
N GLY A 399 11.27 2.01 0.64
CA GLY A 399 11.46 0.57 0.67
C GLY A 399 12.91 0.14 0.92
N PHE A 400 13.09 -1.08 1.39
CA PHE A 400 14.40 -1.73 1.42
C PHE A 400 15.04 -1.68 0.03
N GLY A 401 16.37 -1.52 -0.02
CA GLY A 401 17.11 -1.20 -1.23
C GLY A 401 17.19 0.32 -1.51
N GLY A 402 16.62 1.16 -0.61
CA GLY A 402 16.59 2.61 -0.75
C GLY A 402 15.68 3.08 -1.88
N THR A 403 14.64 2.32 -2.21
CA THR A 403 13.69 2.67 -3.28
C THR A 403 12.56 3.52 -2.71
N ASN A 404 12.43 4.74 -3.21
CA ASN A 404 11.48 5.74 -2.74
C ASN A 404 10.43 6.07 -3.80
N ALA A 405 9.18 6.16 -3.38
CA ALA A 405 8.05 6.52 -4.22
C ALA A 405 7.09 7.47 -3.47
N THR A 406 6.59 8.47 -4.15
CA THR A 406 5.59 9.40 -3.63
C THR A 406 4.55 9.69 -4.71
N VAL A 407 3.27 9.51 -4.40
CA VAL A 407 2.16 9.97 -5.26
C VAL A 407 1.51 11.21 -4.68
N VAL A 408 1.03 12.08 -5.57
CA VAL A 408 0.29 13.31 -5.23
C VAL A 408 -1.16 13.13 -5.66
N ILE A 409 -2.06 13.29 -4.72
CA ILE A 409 -3.51 13.15 -4.90
C ILE A 409 -4.16 14.51 -4.64
N LYS A 410 -4.95 14.98 -5.60
CA LYS A 410 -5.51 16.31 -5.59
C LYS A 410 -7.03 16.28 -5.74
N ARG A 411 -7.69 17.18 -5.04
CA ARG A 411 -9.13 17.43 -5.19
C ARG A 411 -9.44 17.99 -6.58
N ILE A 412 -10.56 17.57 -7.16
CA ILE A 412 -11.10 18.09 -8.44
C ILE A 412 -12.07 19.22 -8.19
#